data_ce7b97659277308d8e85b781e34b541d
#
_entry.id   ce7b97659277308d8e85b781e34b541d
#
_cell.length_a   1.000
_cell.length_b   1.000
_cell.length_c   1.000
_cell.angle_alpha   90.00
_cell.angle_beta   90.00
_cell.angle_gamma   90.00
#
_symmetry.space_group_name_H-M   'P 1'
#
loop_
_entity.id
_entity.type
_entity.pdbx_description
1 polymer ?
#
loop_
_entity_poly.entity_id
_entity_poly.type
_entity_poly.pdbx_seq_one_letter_code
_entity_poly.pdbx_strand_id
1 'polypeptide(L)'
;LLHHKTDIIFAAFGFNESFAGKEKIPEFKSRLRKYITQTRTRAYNGKKGPKIILISPTPNQNLDNIPAADLNNERLAIFTSAMREVAESEEIGFVDVFSKPYPDGSTINGVHLNEEGYRAFGTALFKGIFNESPEPVNEELRLAVVEKNKQFFRRYRPLNTFYYTGGRKGRYGYLDFLPAMKNFEIMANNRDQSIWSIAKGKETKIKIDDSNVPELPETNQSRGGNKWMSAEDELKLFTIDPRFEVNCFASEEDFPDIACPIQIRWDSKGRLWVACSTTYPHVYPGQEPNDKIVILEDTNGDGKADKSTVWADDLHIPLSFEFGNGGVYVSEEPDFTFLKDTDGDGKADFRSRVLTGFGCEDSHHALHDFVWTPDGKLLFRDSIFLNSQIETPYGPIRVKNSGWFLFEPKTQRLQTFGSYPNTNPWGVTFDKWGHHVASHPIFASTFHATNPPYPTQHPRPSGIQAYSGTCGQEFVDWDTFPKEMQGGFVKVRYKPTNRVEF
;
A
#
# COMPACT_ATOMS: atom_id res chain seq x y z
N LEU A 1 -16.39 -13.13 -14.41
CA LEU A 1 -17.82 -13.52 -14.42
C LEU A 1 -18.07 -14.81 -15.22
N LEU A 2 -17.62 -14.94 -16.46
CA LEU A 2 -17.77 -16.18 -17.26
C LEU A 2 -17.13 -17.39 -16.57
N HIS A 3 -15.92 -17.25 -16.08
CA HIS A 3 -15.20 -18.30 -15.37
C HIS A 3 -15.98 -18.82 -14.13
N HIS A 4 -16.58 -17.89 -13.37
CA HIS A 4 -17.35 -18.22 -12.17
C HIS A 4 -18.80 -18.65 -12.45
N LYS A 5 -19.22 -18.70 -13.71
CA LYS A 5 -20.60 -19.03 -14.11
C LYS A 5 -21.64 -18.25 -13.31
N THR A 6 -21.43 -16.93 -13.21
CA THR A 6 -22.12 -16.02 -12.29
C THR A 6 -23.62 -15.98 -12.50
N ASP A 7 -24.39 -16.25 -11.45
CA ASP A 7 -25.86 -16.21 -11.43
C ASP A 7 -26.41 -14.90 -10.85
N ILE A 8 -25.69 -14.29 -9.89
CA ILE A 8 -26.12 -13.07 -9.19
C ILE A 8 -24.93 -12.10 -9.15
N ILE A 9 -25.21 -10.82 -9.36
CA ILE A 9 -24.22 -9.74 -9.25
C ILE A 9 -24.70 -8.73 -8.23
N PHE A 10 -23.92 -8.53 -7.17
CA PHE A 10 -24.04 -7.41 -6.26
C PHE A 10 -23.17 -6.27 -6.79
N ALA A 11 -23.79 -5.13 -7.09
CA ALA A 11 -23.12 -3.99 -7.70
C ALA A 11 -23.24 -2.75 -6.82
N ALA A 12 -22.13 -2.36 -6.19
CA ALA A 12 -22.04 -1.18 -5.34
C ALA A 12 -21.47 -0.01 -6.14
N PHE A 13 -22.17 1.12 -6.13
CA PHE A 13 -21.79 2.37 -6.81
C PHE A 13 -22.23 3.56 -5.95
N GLY A 14 -21.89 4.77 -6.40
CA GLY A 14 -22.44 6.01 -5.88
C GLY A 14 -21.48 6.78 -4.95
N PHE A 15 -20.52 6.17 -4.29
CA PHE A 15 -19.57 6.89 -3.44
C PHE A 15 -18.64 7.79 -4.28
N ASN A 16 -17.80 7.20 -5.12
CA ASN A 16 -16.86 7.97 -5.94
C ASN A 16 -17.57 8.90 -6.93
N GLU A 17 -18.69 8.47 -7.48
CA GLU A 17 -19.47 9.25 -8.42
C GLU A 17 -20.09 10.50 -7.74
N SER A 18 -20.37 10.43 -6.44
CA SER A 18 -20.96 11.56 -5.72
C SER A 18 -20.11 12.82 -5.71
N PHE A 19 -18.78 12.67 -5.78
CA PHE A 19 -17.85 13.79 -5.85
C PHE A 19 -17.93 14.61 -7.16
N ALA A 20 -18.56 14.07 -8.18
CA ALA A 20 -18.82 14.81 -9.42
C ALA A 20 -19.94 15.85 -9.30
N GLY A 21 -20.70 15.85 -8.18
CA GLY A 21 -21.77 16.80 -7.93
C GLY A 21 -23.15 16.35 -8.41
N LYS A 22 -24.19 17.00 -7.90
CA LYS A 22 -25.60 16.67 -8.20
C LYS A 22 -25.98 16.88 -9.66
N GLU A 23 -25.32 17.79 -10.35
CA GLU A 23 -25.53 18.08 -11.77
C GLU A 23 -25.16 16.88 -12.67
N LYS A 24 -24.38 15.93 -12.15
CA LYS A 24 -24.01 14.70 -12.87
C LYS A 24 -24.98 13.53 -12.67
N ILE A 25 -26.05 13.70 -11.89
CA ILE A 25 -27.05 12.65 -11.69
C ILE A 25 -27.64 12.09 -12.99
N PRO A 26 -28.03 12.91 -14.00
CA PRO A 26 -28.54 12.37 -15.25
C PRO A 26 -27.54 11.48 -15.97
N GLU A 27 -26.27 11.90 -15.99
CA GLU A 27 -25.18 11.11 -16.58
C GLU A 27 -24.94 9.81 -15.80
N PHE A 28 -24.91 9.88 -14.47
CA PHE A 28 -24.77 8.73 -13.58
C PHE A 28 -25.87 7.68 -13.82
N LYS A 29 -27.14 8.12 -13.83
CA LYS A 29 -28.30 7.24 -14.13
C LYS A 29 -28.17 6.59 -15.52
N SER A 30 -27.77 7.35 -16.53
CA SER A 30 -27.56 6.82 -17.88
C SER A 30 -26.48 5.75 -17.93
N ARG A 31 -25.34 5.99 -17.30
CA ARG A 31 -24.24 5.01 -17.21
C ARG A 31 -24.65 3.77 -16.46
N LEU A 32 -25.40 3.91 -15.37
CA LEU A 32 -25.90 2.79 -14.57
C LEU A 32 -26.88 1.92 -15.36
N ARG A 33 -27.83 2.51 -16.11
CA ARG A 33 -28.72 1.78 -17.01
C ARG A 33 -27.95 1.04 -18.10
N LYS A 34 -26.94 1.68 -18.68
CA LYS A 34 -26.06 1.02 -19.67
C LYS A 34 -25.35 -0.19 -19.09
N TYR A 35 -24.80 -0.06 -17.87
CA TYR A 35 -24.18 -1.18 -17.14
C TYR A 35 -25.18 -2.33 -16.95
N ILE A 36 -26.37 -2.04 -16.45
CA ILE A 36 -27.43 -3.04 -16.21
C ILE A 36 -27.78 -3.76 -17.51
N THR A 37 -28.09 -3.01 -18.57
CA THR A 37 -28.48 -3.59 -19.89
C THR A 37 -27.38 -4.47 -20.45
N GLN A 38 -26.13 -4.01 -20.45
CA GLN A 38 -25.00 -4.79 -20.97
C GLN A 38 -24.70 -6.04 -20.13
N THR A 39 -24.99 -6.00 -18.84
CA THR A 39 -24.71 -7.11 -17.94
C THR A 39 -25.79 -8.18 -17.99
N ARG A 40 -27.07 -7.79 -17.96
CA ARG A 40 -28.19 -8.76 -17.98
C ARG A 40 -28.35 -9.52 -19.29
N THR A 41 -27.82 -9.00 -20.41
CA THR A 41 -27.84 -9.66 -21.70
C THR A 41 -26.80 -10.77 -21.87
N ARG A 42 -25.88 -10.93 -20.91
CA ARG A 42 -24.80 -11.91 -20.99
C ARG A 42 -25.08 -13.12 -20.11
N ALA A 43 -25.17 -14.29 -20.72
CA ALA A 43 -25.36 -15.56 -19.98
C ALA A 43 -24.01 -16.07 -19.44
N TYR A 44 -23.52 -15.48 -18.35
CA TYR A 44 -22.24 -15.87 -17.75
C TYR A 44 -22.22 -17.33 -17.28
N ASN A 45 -23.36 -17.88 -16.85
CA ASN A 45 -23.55 -19.27 -16.47
C ASN A 45 -23.83 -20.22 -17.65
N GLY A 46 -23.84 -19.69 -18.89
CA GLY A 46 -24.18 -20.44 -20.10
C GLY A 46 -25.68 -20.71 -20.29
N LYS A 47 -26.57 -20.18 -19.44
CA LYS A 47 -28.01 -20.43 -19.46
C LYS A 47 -28.83 -19.14 -19.61
N LYS A 48 -28.62 -18.17 -18.71
CA LYS A 48 -29.37 -16.90 -18.66
C LYS A 48 -28.53 -15.78 -18.11
N GLY A 49 -28.96 -14.53 -18.33
CA GLY A 49 -28.35 -13.36 -17.70
C GLY A 49 -28.44 -13.40 -16.18
N PRO A 50 -27.53 -12.78 -15.46
CA PRO A 50 -27.50 -12.77 -14.01
C PRO A 50 -28.62 -11.91 -13.42
N LYS A 51 -29.05 -12.22 -12.20
CA LYS A 51 -29.78 -11.27 -11.38
C LYS A 51 -28.83 -10.17 -10.94
N ILE A 52 -29.28 -8.93 -11.02
CA ILE A 52 -28.49 -7.77 -10.60
C ILE A 52 -29.17 -7.15 -9.37
N ILE A 53 -28.38 -6.87 -8.35
CA ILE A 53 -28.82 -6.20 -7.13
C ILE A 53 -27.87 -5.03 -6.93
N LEU A 54 -28.41 -3.80 -6.99
CA LEU A 54 -27.64 -2.60 -6.68
C LEU A 54 -27.55 -2.44 -5.16
N ILE A 55 -26.40 -2.01 -4.69
CA ILE A 55 -26.15 -1.70 -3.27
C ILE A 55 -25.76 -0.22 -3.19
N SER A 56 -26.46 0.54 -2.36
CA SER A 56 -26.12 1.95 -2.10
C SER A 56 -24.74 2.05 -1.45
N PRO A 57 -24.08 3.24 -1.49
CA PRO A 57 -22.95 3.50 -0.61
C PRO A 57 -23.35 3.36 0.87
N THR A 58 -22.38 3.19 1.75
CA THR A 58 -22.56 3.27 3.21
C THR A 58 -22.59 4.72 3.66
N PRO A 59 -23.27 5.06 4.79
CA PRO A 59 -23.16 6.38 5.36
C PRO A 59 -21.74 6.62 5.89
N ASN A 60 -21.28 7.85 5.82
CA ASN A 60 -20.03 8.26 6.43
C ASN A 60 -20.25 8.72 7.87
N GLN A 61 -19.21 8.66 8.68
CA GLN A 61 -19.20 9.08 10.07
C GLN A 61 -18.22 10.22 10.28
N ASN A 62 -18.54 11.16 11.17
CA ASN A 62 -17.57 12.14 11.64
C ASN A 62 -16.63 11.47 12.65
N LEU A 63 -15.35 11.72 12.50
CA LEU A 63 -14.32 11.41 13.49
C LEU A 63 -13.65 12.71 13.93
N ASP A 64 -12.89 12.67 15.00
CA ASP A 64 -12.10 13.82 15.44
C ASP A 64 -11.25 14.36 14.28
N ASN A 65 -11.46 15.62 13.94
CA ASN A 65 -10.82 16.34 12.83
C ASN A 65 -11.10 15.79 11.40
N ILE A 66 -12.01 14.81 11.26
CA ILE A 66 -12.43 14.27 9.95
C ILE A 66 -13.96 14.35 9.84
N PRO A 67 -14.52 15.45 9.36
CA PRO A 67 -15.96 15.63 9.25
C PRO A 67 -16.54 14.93 8.02
N ALA A 68 -16.32 13.63 7.89
CA ALA A 68 -16.67 12.88 6.68
C ALA A 68 -18.18 12.80 6.45
N ALA A 69 -18.98 12.70 7.52
CA ALA A 69 -20.43 12.69 7.42
C ALA A 69 -20.95 14.02 6.89
N ASP A 70 -20.48 15.14 7.46
CA ASP A 70 -20.90 16.49 7.06
C ASP A 70 -20.53 16.80 5.61
N LEU A 71 -19.37 16.32 5.18
CA LEU A 71 -18.89 16.51 3.81
C LEU A 71 -19.68 15.69 2.77
N ASN A 72 -20.13 14.49 3.13
CA ASN A 72 -20.50 13.49 2.13
C ASN A 72 -21.96 13.05 2.19
N ASN A 73 -22.59 12.96 3.35
CA ASN A 73 -23.87 12.24 3.47
C ASN A 73 -25.02 12.90 2.70
N GLU A 74 -25.05 14.21 2.55
CA GLU A 74 -26.04 14.88 1.71
C GLU A 74 -25.95 14.40 0.25
N ARG A 75 -24.72 14.37 -0.29
CA ARG A 75 -24.49 13.88 -1.67
C ARG A 75 -24.79 12.40 -1.82
N LEU A 76 -24.38 11.59 -0.84
CA LEU A 76 -24.62 10.15 -0.84
C LEU A 76 -26.11 9.82 -0.82
N ALA A 77 -26.91 10.58 -0.07
CA ALA A 77 -28.38 10.45 -0.05
C ALA A 77 -28.99 10.67 -1.44
N ILE A 78 -28.53 11.71 -2.16
CA ILE A 78 -29.00 12.03 -3.52
C ILE A 78 -28.62 10.89 -4.50
N PHE A 79 -27.39 10.38 -4.43
CA PHE A 79 -26.94 9.29 -5.31
C PHE A 79 -27.63 7.97 -4.95
N THR A 80 -27.88 7.69 -3.67
CA THR A 80 -28.67 6.55 -3.21
C THR A 80 -30.08 6.58 -3.79
N SER A 81 -30.76 7.74 -3.75
CA SER A 81 -32.09 7.92 -4.36
C SER A 81 -32.05 7.69 -5.86
N ALA A 82 -31.04 8.23 -6.53
CA ALA A 82 -30.85 8.04 -7.99
C ALA A 82 -30.64 6.55 -8.35
N MET A 83 -29.92 5.78 -7.54
CA MET A 83 -29.73 4.34 -7.72
C MET A 83 -31.05 3.59 -7.53
N ARG A 84 -31.83 3.93 -6.51
CA ARG A 84 -33.16 3.33 -6.25
C ARG A 84 -34.09 3.53 -7.43
N GLU A 85 -34.22 4.76 -7.94
CA GLU A 85 -35.05 5.09 -9.11
C GLU A 85 -34.62 4.29 -10.36
N VAL A 86 -33.31 4.11 -10.58
CA VAL A 86 -32.84 3.28 -11.69
C VAL A 86 -33.18 1.82 -11.44
N ALA A 87 -33.02 1.29 -10.24
CA ALA A 87 -33.33 -0.09 -9.94
C ALA A 87 -34.82 -0.39 -10.14
N GLU A 88 -35.69 0.50 -9.68
CA GLU A 88 -37.14 0.41 -9.88
C GLU A 88 -37.51 0.46 -11.38
N SER A 89 -36.95 1.43 -12.13
CA SER A 89 -37.23 1.56 -13.58
C SER A 89 -36.70 0.40 -14.42
N GLU A 90 -35.66 -0.28 -13.96
CA GLU A 90 -35.05 -1.43 -14.65
C GLU A 90 -35.52 -2.78 -14.08
N GLU A 91 -36.43 -2.78 -13.10
CA GLU A 91 -36.99 -3.98 -12.45
C GLU A 91 -35.89 -4.92 -11.90
N ILE A 92 -34.89 -4.35 -11.21
CA ILE A 92 -33.81 -5.10 -10.57
C ILE A 92 -33.79 -4.87 -9.05
N GLY A 93 -33.04 -5.72 -8.33
CA GLY A 93 -32.89 -5.57 -6.88
C GLY A 93 -32.16 -4.31 -6.46
N PHE A 94 -32.56 -3.75 -5.32
CA PHE A 94 -31.87 -2.64 -4.67
C PHE A 94 -31.81 -2.85 -3.16
N VAL A 95 -30.63 -2.71 -2.58
CA VAL A 95 -30.42 -2.74 -1.14
C VAL A 95 -29.91 -1.37 -0.67
N ASP A 96 -30.71 -0.72 0.14
CA ASP A 96 -30.35 0.52 0.80
C ASP A 96 -29.61 0.22 2.09
N VAL A 97 -28.29 0.28 2.06
CA VAL A 97 -27.44 0.22 3.25
C VAL A 97 -27.08 1.60 3.79
N PHE A 98 -27.33 2.68 3.01
CA PHE A 98 -27.08 4.05 3.42
C PHE A 98 -27.99 4.47 4.59
N SER A 99 -29.27 4.14 4.51
CA SER A 99 -30.27 4.51 5.51
C SER A 99 -30.28 3.59 6.75
N LYS A 100 -29.33 2.67 6.87
CA LYS A 100 -29.25 1.74 8.00
C LYS A 100 -28.35 2.29 9.11
N PRO A 101 -28.64 1.96 10.38
CA PRO A 101 -27.78 2.37 11.48
C PRO A 101 -26.45 1.62 11.45
N TYR A 102 -25.38 2.35 11.72
CA TYR A 102 -24.05 1.83 12.00
C TYR A 102 -23.61 2.31 13.38
N PRO A 103 -22.91 1.48 14.16
CA PRO A 103 -22.36 1.90 15.44
C PRO A 103 -21.41 3.09 15.29
N ASP A 104 -21.41 3.97 16.29
CA ASP A 104 -20.43 5.07 16.32
C ASP A 104 -19.00 4.49 16.39
N GLY A 105 -18.08 5.09 15.64
CA GLY A 105 -16.70 4.60 15.57
C GLY A 105 -16.50 3.33 14.74
N SER A 106 -17.50 2.93 13.94
CA SER A 106 -17.42 1.74 13.07
C SER A 106 -16.69 1.98 11.74
N THR A 107 -15.92 3.06 11.64
CA THR A 107 -15.09 3.39 10.47
C THR A 107 -13.64 3.67 10.87
N ILE A 108 -12.71 3.45 9.94
CA ILE A 108 -11.29 3.74 10.11
C ILE A 108 -11.02 5.24 9.95
N ASN A 109 -11.65 5.87 8.97
CA ASN A 109 -11.41 7.27 8.59
C ASN A 109 -12.71 8.02 8.26
N GLY A 110 -13.81 7.59 8.83
CA GLY A 110 -15.14 8.16 8.55
C GLY A 110 -15.82 7.61 7.30
N VAL A 111 -15.09 6.90 6.42
CA VAL A 111 -15.59 6.34 5.14
C VAL A 111 -15.48 4.83 5.11
N HIS A 112 -14.30 4.30 5.37
CA HIS A 112 -14.02 2.86 5.27
C HIS A 112 -14.39 2.17 6.57
N LEU A 113 -15.20 1.12 6.45
CA LEU A 113 -15.66 0.35 7.60
C LEU A 113 -14.50 -0.40 8.27
N ASN A 114 -14.50 -0.42 9.59
CA ASN A 114 -13.71 -1.34 10.39
C ASN A 114 -14.47 -2.67 10.59
N GLU A 115 -13.99 -3.57 11.42
CA GLU A 115 -14.61 -4.87 11.65
C GLU A 115 -16.08 -4.76 12.12
N GLU A 116 -16.36 -3.86 13.06
CA GLU A 116 -17.70 -3.62 13.57
C GLU A 116 -18.63 -3.06 12.48
N GLY A 117 -18.12 -2.11 11.70
CA GLY A 117 -18.84 -1.56 10.55
C GLY A 117 -19.18 -2.63 9.50
N TYR A 118 -18.25 -3.54 9.23
CA TYR A 118 -18.54 -4.66 8.31
C TYR A 118 -19.55 -5.65 8.87
N ARG A 119 -19.62 -5.86 10.18
CA ARG A 119 -20.68 -6.67 10.82
C ARG A 119 -22.06 -6.03 10.64
N ALA A 120 -22.13 -4.71 10.87
CA ALA A 120 -23.37 -3.94 10.64
C ALA A 120 -23.77 -3.95 9.16
N PHE A 121 -22.83 -3.73 8.25
CA PHE A 121 -23.04 -3.80 6.80
C PHE A 121 -23.55 -5.17 6.36
N GLY A 122 -22.91 -6.25 6.81
CA GLY A 122 -23.33 -7.61 6.49
C GLY A 122 -24.77 -7.89 6.94
N THR A 123 -25.13 -7.44 8.14
CA THR A 123 -26.51 -7.54 8.67
C THR A 123 -27.50 -6.75 7.83
N ALA A 124 -27.16 -5.50 7.47
CA ALA A 124 -28.00 -4.65 6.63
C ALA A 124 -28.20 -5.24 5.23
N LEU A 125 -27.12 -5.74 4.65
CA LEU A 125 -27.14 -6.39 3.34
C LEU A 125 -28.01 -7.66 3.34
N PHE A 126 -27.83 -8.54 4.33
CA PHE A 126 -28.62 -9.77 4.46
C PHE A 126 -30.12 -9.47 4.59
N LYS A 127 -30.48 -8.56 5.50
CA LYS A 127 -31.87 -8.11 5.68
C LYS A 127 -32.46 -7.52 4.41
N GLY A 128 -31.66 -6.73 3.67
CA GLY A 128 -32.12 -6.12 2.43
C GLY A 128 -32.34 -7.10 1.28
N ILE A 129 -31.65 -8.24 1.29
CA ILE A 129 -31.77 -9.27 0.25
C ILE A 129 -32.89 -10.27 0.58
N PHE A 130 -32.92 -10.76 1.82
CA PHE A 130 -33.76 -11.87 2.21
C PHE A 130 -35.00 -11.46 3.00
N ASN A 131 -35.10 -10.22 3.44
CA ASN A 131 -36.12 -9.68 4.32
C ASN A 131 -36.25 -10.48 5.65
N GLU A 132 -35.13 -11.02 6.10
CA GLU A 132 -34.97 -11.83 7.31
C GLU A 132 -33.78 -11.33 8.12
N SER A 133 -33.74 -11.65 9.41
CA SER A 133 -32.56 -11.40 10.22
C SER A 133 -31.54 -12.52 9.99
N PRO A 134 -30.23 -12.19 9.90
CA PRO A 134 -29.22 -13.24 9.79
C PRO A 134 -29.17 -14.06 11.08
N GLU A 135 -28.90 -15.34 10.93
CA GLU A 135 -28.52 -16.21 12.03
C GLU A 135 -27.20 -15.78 12.66
N PRO A 136 -26.89 -16.17 13.89
CA PRO A 136 -25.59 -15.95 14.49
C PRO A 136 -24.47 -16.46 13.58
N VAL A 137 -23.37 -15.71 13.53
CA VAL A 137 -22.23 -16.06 12.67
C VAL A 137 -21.65 -17.41 13.09
N ASN A 138 -21.62 -18.35 12.16
CA ASN A 138 -20.84 -19.57 12.32
C ASN A 138 -19.36 -19.21 12.09
N GLU A 139 -18.56 -19.18 13.15
CA GLU A 139 -17.17 -18.73 13.12
C GLU A 139 -16.30 -19.65 12.25
N GLU A 140 -16.48 -20.94 12.27
CA GLU A 140 -15.75 -21.86 11.40
C GLU A 140 -16.04 -21.59 9.92
N LEU A 141 -17.29 -21.30 9.59
CA LEU A 141 -17.66 -20.91 8.22
C LEU A 141 -17.04 -19.56 7.83
N ARG A 142 -17.03 -18.59 8.74
CA ARG A 142 -16.40 -17.29 8.51
C ARG A 142 -14.89 -17.45 8.24
N LEU A 143 -14.19 -18.22 9.06
CA LEU A 143 -12.76 -18.50 8.90
C LEU A 143 -12.47 -19.23 7.57
N ALA A 144 -13.33 -20.19 7.19
CA ALA A 144 -13.21 -20.86 5.89
C ALA A 144 -13.35 -19.90 4.71
N VAL A 145 -14.26 -18.93 4.79
CA VAL A 145 -14.44 -17.89 3.78
C VAL A 145 -13.24 -16.94 3.73
N VAL A 146 -12.70 -16.54 4.89
CA VAL A 146 -11.50 -15.69 4.98
C VAL A 146 -10.31 -16.40 4.32
N GLU A 147 -10.07 -17.67 4.64
CA GLU A 147 -8.97 -18.44 4.05
C GLU A 147 -9.14 -18.61 2.53
N LYS A 148 -10.36 -18.84 2.05
CA LYS A 148 -10.63 -18.83 0.60
C LYS A 148 -10.33 -17.47 -0.01
N ASN A 149 -10.80 -16.37 0.61
CA ASN A 149 -10.60 -15.03 0.08
C ASN A 149 -9.11 -14.71 -0.09
N LYS A 150 -8.24 -15.15 0.82
CA LYS A 150 -6.80 -15.01 0.70
C LYS A 150 -6.29 -15.58 -0.64
N GLN A 151 -6.63 -16.81 -0.98
CA GLN A 151 -6.22 -17.44 -2.25
C GLN A 151 -6.91 -16.81 -3.45
N PHE A 152 -8.18 -16.40 -3.30
CA PHE A 152 -8.92 -15.71 -4.35
C PHE A 152 -8.31 -14.35 -4.68
N PHE A 153 -7.91 -13.56 -3.69
CA PHE A 153 -7.23 -12.29 -3.91
C PHE A 153 -5.87 -12.48 -4.57
N ARG A 154 -5.08 -13.47 -4.14
CA ARG A 154 -3.82 -13.83 -4.81
C ARG A 154 -4.01 -14.17 -6.29
N ARG A 155 -5.16 -14.78 -6.63
CA ARG A 155 -5.49 -15.16 -8.02
C ARG A 155 -6.00 -13.99 -8.86
N TYR A 156 -6.89 -13.15 -8.31
CA TYR A 156 -7.65 -12.16 -9.09
C TYR A 156 -7.27 -10.72 -8.83
N ARG A 157 -6.54 -10.47 -7.75
CA ARG A 157 -5.97 -9.16 -7.40
C ARG A 157 -4.54 -9.32 -6.90
N PRO A 158 -3.67 -9.95 -7.69
CA PRO A 158 -2.30 -10.19 -7.26
C PRO A 158 -1.56 -8.86 -7.16
N LEU A 159 -0.66 -8.79 -6.19
CA LEU A 159 0.42 -7.83 -6.20
C LEU A 159 1.39 -8.15 -7.35
N ASN A 160 2.21 -7.20 -7.75
CA ASN A 160 3.26 -7.43 -8.75
C ASN A 160 2.75 -7.88 -10.13
N THR A 161 1.60 -7.34 -10.57
CA THR A 161 1.02 -7.69 -11.89
C THR A 161 1.96 -7.43 -13.05
N PHE A 162 2.93 -6.54 -12.88
CA PHE A 162 3.96 -6.26 -13.87
C PHE A 162 4.89 -7.45 -14.15
N TYR A 163 5.06 -8.35 -13.17
CA TYR A 163 5.79 -9.62 -13.30
C TYR A 163 4.95 -10.70 -13.99
N TYR A 164 3.63 -10.69 -13.80
CA TYR A 164 2.73 -11.67 -14.44
C TYR A 164 2.48 -11.35 -15.92
N THR A 165 2.19 -10.11 -16.22
CA THR A 165 1.67 -9.71 -17.55
C THR A 165 2.39 -8.53 -18.17
N GLY A 166 3.16 -7.77 -17.39
CA GLY A 166 3.85 -6.56 -17.82
C GLY A 166 5.25 -6.79 -18.37
N GLY A 167 6.06 -5.74 -18.34
CA GLY A 167 7.39 -5.72 -18.92
C GLY A 167 8.43 -6.56 -18.19
N ARG A 168 8.17 -6.96 -16.95
CA ARG A 168 9.06 -7.82 -16.16
C ARG A 168 8.80 -9.31 -16.33
N LYS A 169 7.71 -9.71 -16.98
CA LYS A 169 7.52 -11.09 -17.39
C LYS A 169 8.66 -11.50 -18.36
N GLY A 170 9.17 -12.65 -18.29
CA GLY A 170 10.27 -13.10 -19.13
C GLY A 170 11.64 -12.72 -18.60
N ARG A 171 12.28 -11.64 -19.09
CA ARG A 171 13.66 -11.31 -18.70
C ARG A 171 13.84 -11.00 -17.20
N TYR A 172 12.86 -10.36 -16.60
CA TYR A 172 12.88 -9.93 -15.20
C TYR A 172 11.82 -10.63 -14.35
N GLY A 173 10.80 -11.24 -14.98
CA GLY A 173 9.77 -12.01 -14.32
C GLY A 173 10.31 -13.40 -13.95
N TYR A 174 9.64 -14.03 -13.01
CA TYR A 174 9.97 -15.35 -12.54
C TYR A 174 9.04 -16.37 -13.17
N LEU A 175 9.58 -17.53 -13.46
CA LEU A 175 8.84 -18.61 -14.12
C LEU A 175 7.69 -19.15 -13.26
N ASP A 176 7.74 -18.93 -11.95
CA ASP A 176 6.76 -19.39 -10.97
C ASP A 176 5.50 -18.50 -10.89
N PHE A 177 5.56 -17.23 -11.29
CA PHE A 177 4.41 -16.31 -11.15
C PHE A 177 3.16 -16.79 -11.93
N LEU A 178 3.28 -17.13 -13.19
CA LEU A 178 2.15 -17.61 -13.98
C LEU A 178 1.64 -18.99 -13.57
N PRO A 179 2.49 -19.99 -13.28
CA PRO A 179 2.06 -21.24 -12.69
C PRO A 179 1.34 -21.05 -11.35
N ALA A 180 1.85 -20.19 -10.45
CA ALA A 180 1.22 -19.90 -9.17
C ALA A 180 -0.22 -19.39 -9.30
N MET A 181 -0.54 -18.64 -10.35
CA MET A 181 -1.92 -18.18 -10.62
C MET A 181 -2.89 -19.35 -10.79
N LYS A 182 -2.44 -20.45 -11.39
CA LYS A 182 -3.25 -21.69 -11.51
C LYS A 182 -3.36 -22.39 -10.17
N ASN A 183 -2.28 -22.42 -9.39
CA ASN A 183 -2.29 -23.01 -8.05
C ASN A 183 -3.27 -22.29 -7.14
N PHE A 184 -3.28 -20.96 -7.12
CA PHE A 184 -4.26 -20.18 -6.34
C PHE A 184 -5.70 -20.46 -6.72
N GLU A 185 -5.98 -20.72 -8.00
CA GLU A 185 -7.31 -21.13 -8.45
C GLU A 185 -7.69 -22.51 -7.90
N ILE A 186 -6.79 -23.49 -7.94
CA ILE A 186 -7.02 -24.81 -7.35
C ILE A 186 -7.23 -24.68 -5.84
N MET A 187 -6.38 -23.95 -5.16
CA MET A 187 -6.47 -23.71 -3.72
C MET A 187 -7.77 -23.01 -3.32
N ALA A 188 -8.25 -22.03 -4.09
CA ALA A 188 -9.54 -21.39 -3.86
C ALA A 188 -10.71 -22.37 -4.03
N ASN A 189 -10.64 -23.26 -5.02
CA ASN A 189 -11.64 -24.29 -5.24
C ASN A 189 -11.66 -25.35 -4.12
N ASN A 190 -10.48 -25.75 -3.62
CA ASN A 190 -10.39 -26.68 -2.49
C ASN A 190 -11.06 -26.10 -1.23
N ARG A 191 -10.88 -24.79 -0.99
CA ARG A 191 -11.52 -24.08 0.12
C ARG A 191 -13.03 -23.95 -0.07
N ASP A 192 -13.51 -23.77 -1.30
CA ASP A 192 -14.94 -23.79 -1.60
C ASP A 192 -15.59 -25.12 -1.19
N GLN A 193 -14.92 -26.24 -1.38
CA GLN A 193 -15.43 -27.54 -0.95
C GLN A 193 -15.61 -27.60 0.56
N SER A 194 -14.64 -27.08 1.33
CA SER A 194 -14.73 -26.99 2.79
C SER A 194 -15.87 -26.07 3.24
N ILE A 195 -16.00 -24.87 2.63
CA ILE A 195 -17.09 -23.92 2.90
C ILE A 195 -18.44 -24.58 2.72
N TRP A 196 -18.67 -25.24 1.58
CA TRP A 196 -19.94 -25.91 1.31
C TRP A 196 -20.21 -27.10 2.22
N SER A 197 -19.17 -27.80 2.66
CA SER A 197 -19.28 -28.90 3.62
C SER A 197 -19.75 -28.41 4.99
N ILE A 198 -19.17 -27.32 5.48
CA ILE A 198 -19.58 -26.68 6.74
C ILE A 198 -20.98 -26.08 6.62
N ALA A 199 -21.27 -25.35 5.55
CA ALA A 199 -22.55 -24.69 5.34
C ALA A 199 -23.73 -25.71 5.23
N LYS A 200 -23.45 -26.92 4.79
CA LYS A 200 -24.43 -28.03 4.72
C LYS A 200 -24.47 -28.89 5.97
N GLY A 201 -23.70 -28.52 7.02
CA GLY A 201 -23.66 -29.28 8.27
C GLY A 201 -22.98 -30.65 8.15
N LYS A 202 -22.21 -30.91 7.09
CA LYS A 202 -21.50 -32.18 6.90
C LYS A 202 -20.21 -32.24 7.72
N GLU A 203 -19.59 -31.10 7.93
CA GLU A 203 -18.37 -30.91 8.72
C GLU A 203 -18.57 -29.74 9.69
N THR A 204 -17.85 -29.75 10.81
CA THR A 204 -17.92 -28.70 11.84
C THR A 204 -16.66 -27.84 11.87
N LYS A 205 -15.61 -28.22 11.15
CA LYS A 205 -14.33 -27.51 11.08
C LYS A 205 -13.82 -27.43 9.66
N ILE A 206 -12.94 -26.44 9.43
CA ILE A 206 -12.25 -26.31 8.16
C ILE A 206 -11.41 -27.56 7.89
N LYS A 207 -11.57 -28.11 6.69
CA LYS A 207 -10.74 -29.21 6.20
C LYS A 207 -10.30 -28.90 4.77
N ILE A 208 -9.02 -28.58 4.62
CA ILE A 208 -8.42 -28.21 3.34
C ILE A 208 -7.48 -29.34 2.90
N ASP A 209 -7.68 -29.79 1.67
CA ASP A 209 -6.79 -30.74 1.01
C ASP A 209 -6.20 -30.06 -0.24
N ASP A 210 -4.92 -29.68 -0.15
CA ASP A 210 -4.16 -29.07 -1.24
C ASP A 210 -3.18 -30.07 -1.90
N SER A 211 -3.38 -31.39 -1.68
CA SER A 211 -2.54 -32.45 -2.29
C SER A 211 -2.58 -32.46 -3.82
N ASN A 212 -3.61 -31.87 -4.41
CA ASN A 212 -3.78 -31.71 -5.85
C ASN A 212 -3.14 -30.42 -6.42
N VAL A 213 -2.47 -29.62 -5.60
CA VAL A 213 -1.80 -28.39 -6.04
C VAL A 213 -0.41 -28.75 -6.59
N PRO A 214 -0.11 -28.47 -7.86
CA PRO A 214 1.19 -28.74 -8.43
C PRO A 214 2.31 -27.97 -7.75
N GLU A 215 3.48 -28.58 -7.66
CA GLU A 215 4.69 -27.85 -7.27
C GLU A 215 5.01 -26.75 -8.28
N LEU A 216 5.51 -25.61 -7.76
CA LEU A 216 5.98 -24.55 -8.61
C LEU A 216 7.36 -24.91 -9.19
N PRO A 217 7.66 -24.51 -10.43
CA PRO A 217 8.98 -24.72 -10.99
C PRO A 217 10.03 -23.94 -10.18
N GLU A 218 11.23 -24.49 -10.09
CA GLU A 218 12.36 -23.75 -9.53
C GLU A 218 12.59 -22.45 -10.28
N THR A 219 12.78 -21.38 -9.54
CA THR A 219 13.02 -20.05 -10.10
C THR A 219 14.51 -19.77 -10.15
N ASN A 220 14.98 -19.30 -11.29
CA ASN A 220 16.35 -18.81 -11.42
C ASN A 220 16.41 -17.33 -10.97
N GLN A 221 16.41 -17.12 -9.68
CA GLN A 221 16.37 -15.77 -9.08
C GLN A 221 17.75 -15.14 -9.01
N SER A 222 18.78 -15.92 -8.87
CA SER A 222 20.16 -15.48 -8.78
C SER A 222 20.87 -15.67 -10.12
N ARG A 223 21.22 -14.58 -10.78
CA ARG A 223 21.99 -14.59 -12.02
C ARG A 223 23.46 -14.29 -11.83
N GLY A 224 23.98 -14.43 -10.67
CA GLY A 224 25.38 -14.18 -10.38
C GLY A 224 25.75 -14.68 -9.00
N GLY A 225 26.94 -15.20 -8.85
CA GLY A 225 27.54 -15.42 -7.55
C GLY A 225 28.04 -14.07 -7.03
N ASN A 226 27.36 -13.48 -6.08
CA ASN A 226 27.96 -12.41 -5.28
C ASN A 226 28.96 -13.08 -4.33
N LYS A 227 30.16 -12.51 -4.27
CA LYS A 227 31.10 -12.87 -3.22
C LYS A 227 30.76 -12.03 -2.00
N TRP A 228 30.26 -12.69 -0.98
CA TRP A 228 30.02 -12.02 0.31
C TRP A 228 31.35 -11.67 0.96
N MET A 229 31.40 -10.47 1.51
CA MET A 229 32.52 -9.99 2.29
C MET A 229 32.06 -9.79 3.72
N SER A 230 32.98 -9.99 4.68
CA SER A 230 32.71 -9.60 6.06
C SER A 230 32.64 -8.06 6.19
N ALA A 231 31.91 -7.58 7.18
CA ALA A 231 31.85 -6.14 7.47
C ALA A 231 33.24 -5.54 7.70
N GLU A 232 34.13 -6.28 8.35
CA GLU A 232 35.53 -5.88 8.56
C GLU A 232 36.31 -5.74 7.26
N ASP A 233 36.13 -6.66 6.31
CA ASP A 233 36.82 -6.58 5.01
C ASP A 233 36.24 -5.48 4.14
N GLU A 234 34.93 -5.22 4.22
CA GLU A 234 34.29 -4.11 3.51
C GLU A 234 34.81 -2.75 4.00
N LEU A 235 34.97 -2.57 5.32
CA LEU A 235 35.53 -1.34 5.90
C LEU A 235 36.91 -0.98 5.32
N LYS A 236 37.75 -1.98 5.02
CA LYS A 236 39.08 -1.77 4.44
C LYS A 236 39.04 -1.23 3.01
N LEU A 237 37.90 -1.31 2.34
CA LEU A 237 37.74 -0.85 0.95
C LEU A 237 37.31 0.61 0.85
N PHE A 238 36.91 1.26 1.96
CA PHE A 238 36.54 2.67 1.94
C PHE A 238 37.76 3.58 1.71
N THR A 239 37.62 4.49 0.77
CA THR A 239 38.51 5.65 0.67
C THR A 239 37.81 6.84 1.29
N ILE A 240 38.37 7.40 2.35
CA ILE A 240 37.71 8.38 3.20
C ILE A 240 38.47 9.71 3.08
N ASP A 241 37.69 10.79 3.05
CA ASP A 241 38.27 12.14 3.21
C ASP A 241 38.93 12.25 4.59
N PRO A 242 40.14 12.79 4.70
CA PRO A 242 40.93 12.82 5.94
C PRO A 242 40.25 13.58 7.10
N ARG A 243 39.19 14.30 6.85
CA ARG A 243 38.38 14.97 7.90
C ARG A 243 37.39 14.05 8.59
N PHE A 244 37.20 12.82 8.09
CA PHE A 244 36.22 11.87 8.59
C PHE A 244 36.86 10.53 8.94
N GLU A 245 36.20 9.81 9.80
CA GLU A 245 36.45 8.41 10.12
C GLU A 245 35.22 7.57 9.79
N VAL A 246 35.37 6.29 9.49
CA VAL A 246 34.29 5.34 9.31
C VAL A 246 34.45 4.16 10.25
N ASN A 247 33.35 3.76 10.87
CA ASN A 247 33.26 2.54 11.65
C ASN A 247 32.04 1.72 11.21
N CYS A 248 32.03 0.44 11.51
CA CYS A 248 30.85 -0.40 11.37
C CYS A 248 30.00 -0.27 12.65
N PHE A 249 28.84 0.38 12.55
CA PHE A 249 27.91 0.49 13.69
C PHE A 249 27.19 -0.83 13.95
N ALA A 250 26.77 -1.54 12.92
CA ALA A 250 26.12 -2.86 12.99
C ALA A 250 26.24 -3.60 11.67
N SER A 251 26.21 -4.90 11.73
CA SER A 251 26.17 -5.79 10.55
C SER A 251 25.21 -6.95 10.76
N GLU A 252 24.82 -7.62 9.68
CA GLU A 252 24.02 -8.85 9.74
C GLU A 252 24.79 -10.04 10.38
N GLU A 253 26.11 -9.95 10.48
CA GLU A 253 26.95 -10.95 11.17
C GLU A 253 26.65 -10.93 12.67
N ASP A 254 26.47 -9.74 13.25
CA ASP A 254 26.15 -9.55 14.66
C ASP A 254 24.64 -9.57 14.94
N PHE A 255 23.86 -8.98 14.01
CA PHE A 255 22.41 -8.81 14.13
C PHE A 255 21.70 -9.33 12.87
N PRO A 256 21.43 -10.64 12.73
CA PRO A 256 20.83 -11.21 11.52
C PRO A 256 19.46 -10.61 11.13
N ASP A 257 18.73 -10.02 12.10
CA ASP A 257 17.42 -9.40 11.85
C ASP A 257 17.50 -8.10 11.03
N ILE A 258 18.70 -7.50 10.87
CA ILE A 258 18.86 -6.33 10.01
C ILE A 258 19.22 -6.68 8.56
N ALA A 259 19.14 -7.93 8.17
CA ALA A 259 19.45 -8.36 6.81
C ALA A 259 18.64 -7.58 5.75
N CYS A 260 19.31 -7.17 4.68
CA CYS A 260 18.76 -6.36 3.60
C CYS A 260 18.14 -5.04 4.10
N PRO A 261 18.90 -4.14 4.73
CA PRO A 261 18.40 -2.85 5.19
C PRO A 261 18.03 -1.96 3.99
N ILE A 262 16.85 -1.34 4.07
CA ILE A 262 16.34 -0.45 3.01
C ILE A 262 16.41 1.01 3.44
N GLN A 263 16.00 1.31 4.68
CA GLN A 263 16.01 2.66 5.23
C GLN A 263 16.45 2.65 6.68
N ILE A 264 17.15 3.70 7.07
CA ILE A 264 17.57 3.92 8.45
C ILE A 264 17.11 5.29 8.94
N ARG A 265 16.81 5.39 10.23
CA ARG A 265 16.50 6.65 10.91
C ARG A 265 16.96 6.62 12.36
N TRP A 266 17.47 7.76 12.84
CA TRP A 266 17.76 7.95 14.25
C TRP A 266 16.53 8.51 14.97
N ASP A 267 16.23 7.97 16.14
CA ASP A 267 15.20 8.56 17.00
C ASP A 267 15.80 9.62 17.96
N SER A 268 14.94 10.30 18.69
CA SER A 268 15.36 11.35 19.64
C SER A 268 16.13 10.81 20.87
N LYS A 269 16.24 9.51 21.03
CA LYS A 269 17.03 8.84 22.08
C LYS A 269 18.38 8.36 21.58
N GLY A 270 18.72 8.64 20.31
CA GLY A 270 19.96 8.19 19.69
C GLY A 270 19.98 6.72 19.29
N ARG A 271 18.81 6.07 19.14
CA ARG A 271 18.72 4.69 18.69
C ARG A 271 18.55 4.68 17.16
N LEU A 272 19.20 3.73 16.50
CA LEU A 272 19.09 3.53 15.07
C LEU A 272 17.92 2.58 14.76
N TRP A 273 16.97 3.05 13.99
CA TRP A 273 15.88 2.25 13.48
C TRP A 273 16.17 1.86 12.04
N VAL A 274 15.93 0.58 11.72
CA VAL A 274 16.26 0.00 10.41
C VAL A 274 15.04 -0.72 9.86
N ALA A 275 14.55 -0.30 8.70
CA ALA A 275 13.61 -1.07 7.91
C ALA A 275 14.37 -2.10 7.09
N CYS A 276 14.01 -3.37 7.22
CA CYS A 276 14.68 -4.51 6.62
C CYS A 276 13.71 -5.32 5.77
N SER A 277 14.12 -5.71 4.57
CA SER A 277 13.28 -6.51 3.68
C SER A 277 14.08 -7.56 2.94
N THR A 278 14.06 -8.76 3.46
CA THR A 278 14.63 -9.94 2.80
C THR A 278 13.79 -10.41 1.61
N THR A 279 12.56 -9.91 1.50
CA THR A 279 11.63 -10.21 0.40
C THR A 279 11.71 -9.21 -0.75
N TYR A 280 12.44 -8.11 -0.61
CA TYR A 280 12.66 -7.15 -1.69
C TYR A 280 13.35 -7.81 -2.89
N PRO A 281 12.97 -7.56 -4.14
CA PRO A 281 12.03 -6.52 -4.61
C PRO A 281 10.55 -6.96 -4.66
N HIS A 282 10.21 -8.17 -4.34
CA HIS A 282 8.84 -8.69 -4.30
C HIS A 282 8.76 -9.99 -3.52
N VAL A 283 7.61 -10.20 -2.90
CA VAL A 283 7.28 -11.46 -2.24
C VAL A 283 6.95 -12.50 -3.29
N TYR A 284 7.48 -13.72 -3.14
CA TYR A 284 7.17 -14.82 -4.04
C TYR A 284 5.71 -15.23 -3.94
N PRO A 285 5.11 -15.68 -5.06
CA PRO A 285 3.76 -16.16 -5.06
C PRO A 285 3.50 -17.22 -3.98
N GLY A 286 2.54 -16.94 -3.12
CA GLY A 286 2.15 -17.87 -2.04
C GLY A 286 2.95 -17.77 -0.76
N GLN A 287 4.03 -17.03 -0.73
CA GLN A 287 4.77 -16.73 0.49
C GLN A 287 4.09 -15.60 1.27
N GLU A 288 4.26 -15.62 2.58
CA GLU A 288 3.90 -14.50 3.44
C GLU A 288 5.11 -13.61 3.60
N PRO A 289 4.94 -12.28 3.54
CA PRO A 289 6.01 -11.37 3.90
C PRO A 289 6.29 -11.46 5.39
N ASN A 290 7.56 -11.29 5.77
CA ASN A 290 7.99 -11.18 7.16
C ASN A 290 9.16 -10.21 7.27
N ASP A 291 8.99 -9.06 6.66
CA ASP A 291 9.95 -7.98 6.75
C ASP A 291 9.78 -7.23 8.08
N LYS A 292 10.78 -6.45 8.48
CA LYS A 292 10.88 -5.98 9.86
C LYS A 292 11.26 -4.51 9.96
N ILE A 293 10.95 -3.91 11.10
CA ILE A 293 11.62 -2.71 11.61
C ILE A 293 12.35 -3.12 12.89
N VAL A 294 13.65 -2.88 12.91
CA VAL A 294 14.55 -3.25 14.01
C VAL A 294 15.13 -2.00 14.64
N ILE A 295 15.25 -1.98 15.95
CA ILE A 295 15.92 -0.93 16.72
C ILE A 295 17.29 -1.45 17.15
N LEU A 296 18.33 -0.68 16.86
CA LEU A 296 19.69 -0.91 17.31
C LEU A 296 20.11 0.16 18.32
N GLU A 297 20.76 -0.27 19.40
CA GLU A 297 21.20 0.60 20.48
C GLU A 297 22.69 0.38 20.74
N ASP A 298 23.44 1.47 20.89
CA ASP A 298 24.77 1.51 21.46
C ASP A 298 24.61 1.94 22.92
N THR A 299 24.62 0.96 23.84
CA THR A 299 24.34 1.24 25.26
C THR A 299 25.58 1.61 26.06
N ASN A 300 26.77 1.36 25.48
CA ASN A 300 28.04 1.62 26.13
C ASN A 300 28.77 2.88 25.57
N GLY A 301 28.31 3.42 24.44
CA GLY A 301 28.81 4.64 23.84
C GLY A 301 30.13 4.46 23.06
N ASP A 302 30.42 3.27 22.55
CA ASP A 302 31.64 2.98 21.79
C ASP A 302 31.49 3.16 20.27
N GLY A 303 30.32 3.57 19.80
CA GLY A 303 30.02 3.77 18.39
C GLY A 303 29.61 2.50 17.66
N LYS A 304 29.29 1.44 18.40
CA LYS A 304 28.77 0.18 17.85
C LYS A 304 27.51 -0.25 18.58
N ALA A 305 26.56 -0.81 17.85
CA ALA A 305 25.38 -1.38 18.47
C ALA A 305 25.75 -2.63 19.28
N ASP A 306 25.22 -2.73 20.49
CA ASP A 306 25.36 -3.89 21.37
C ASP A 306 24.00 -4.51 21.73
N LYS A 307 22.90 -3.89 21.30
CA LYS A 307 21.55 -4.38 21.53
C LYS A 307 20.67 -4.20 20.30
N SER A 308 19.86 -5.22 20.02
CA SER A 308 18.88 -5.24 18.93
C SER A 308 17.49 -5.60 19.46
N THR A 309 16.47 -4.96 18.94
CA THR A 309 15.06 -5.26 19.24
C THR A 309 14.26 -5.27 17.94
N VAL A 310 13.61 -6.39 17.60
CA VAL A 310 12.60 -6.41 16.54
C VAL A 310 11.38 -5.66 17.07
N TRP A 311 11.17 -4.45 16.55
CA TRP A 311 10.08 -3.57 16.98
C TRP A 311 8.76 -3.89 16.28
N ALA A 312 8.81 -4.23 14.98
CA ALA A 312 7.68 -4.70 14.20
C ALA A 312 8.13 -5.77 13.21
N ASP A 313 7.30 -6.75 12.97
CA ASP A 313 7.47 -7.82 11.99
C ASP A 313 6.21 -8.03 11.15
N ASP A 314 6.18 -9.09 10.35
CA ASP A 314 5.09 -9.37 9.40
C ASP A 314 4.78 -8.18 8.47
N LEU A 315 5.80 -7.38 8.14
CA LEU A 315 5.68 -6.25 7.23
C LEU A 315 5.87 -6.69 5.77
N HIS A 316 5.26 -5.95 4.86
CA HIS A 316 5.37 -6.18 3.43
C HIS A 316 6.23 -5.10 2.76
N ILE A 317 7.50 -5.40 2.54
CA ILE A 317 8.47 -4.56 1.84
C ILE A 317 8.38 -3.09 2.32
N PRO A 318 8.75 -2.80 3.58
CA PRO A 318 8.69 -1.46 4.14
C PRO A 318 9.79 -0.58 3.51
N LEU A 319 9.55 -0.06 2.31
CA LEU A 319 10.50 0.77 1.59
C LEU A 319 10.79 2.10 2.29
N SER A 320 9.88 2.54 3.16
CA SER A 320 10.06 3.76 3.92
C SER A 320 9.26 3.75 5.20
N PHE A 321 9.81 4.39 6.21
CA PHE A 321 9.10 4.71 7.45
C PHE A 321 9.46 6.11 7.95
N GLU A 322 8.59 6.70 8.77
CA GLU A 322 8.83 7.99 9.38
C GLU A 322 8.14 8.10 10.74
N PHE A 323 8.82 8.69 11.72
CA PHE A 323 8.26 8.91 13.06
C PHE A 323 7.19 10.00 13.04
N GLY A 324 6.15 9.84 13.82
CA GLY A 324 5.12 10.87 13.99
C GLY A 324 3.99 10.42 14.89
N ASN A 325 3.31 11.37 15.50
CA ASN A 325 2.12 11.14 16.34
C ASN A 325 2.27 10.07 17.43
N GLY A 326 3.50 9.89 17.93
CA GLY A 326 3.82 8.90 18.96
C GLY A 326 3.90 7.48 18.45
N GLY A 327 4.11 7.28 17.15
CA GLY A 327 4.29 6.01 16.48
C GLY A 327 5.12 6.17 15.20
N VAL A 328 4.90 5.27 14.25
CA VAL A 328 5.65 5.18 13.00
C VAL A 328 4.69 4.99 11.83
N TYR A 329 4.82 5.84 10.84
CA TYR A 329 4.19 5.65 9.53
C TYR A 329 5.07 4.75 8.68
N VAL A 330 4.48 3.73 8.05
CA VAL A 330 5.21 2.71 7.28
C VAL A 330 4.54 2.50 5.92
N SER A 331 5.34 2.38 4.88
CA SER A 331 4.87 1.91 3.58
C SER A 331 4.72 0.39 3.57
N GLU A 332 3.54 -0.10 3.23
CA GLU A 332 3.23 -1.53 3.15
C GLU A 332 2.28 -1.79 1.99
N GLU A 333 2.80 -1.74 0.78
CA GLU A 333 2.00 -1.85 -0.45
C GLU A 333 0.84 -2.88 -0.38
N PRO A 334 -0.40 -2.52 -0.75
CA PRO A 334 -0.87 -1.23 -1.29
C PRO A 334 -1.28 -0.22 -0.21
N ASP A 335 -0.83 -0.43 1.01
CA ASP A 335 -1.27 0.30 2.20
C ASP A 335 -0.21 1.31 2.67
N PHE A 336 -0.70 2.36 3.28
CA PHE A 336 0.03 3.28 4.13
C PHE A 336 -0.45 3.04 5.55
N THR A 337 0.45 2.54 6.39
CA THR A 337 0.13 1.98 7.71
C THR A 337 0.72 2.85 8.82
N PHE A 338 0.05 2.91 9.94
CA PHE A 338 0.55 3.50 11.18
C PHE A 338 0.70 2.42 12.25
N LEU A 339 1.89 2.32 12.81
CA LEU A 339 2.25 1.38 13.88
C LEU A 339 2.57 2.14 15.15
N LYS A 340 2.27 1.55 16.30
CA LYS A 340 2.57 2.13 17.60
C LYS A 340 2.80 1.04 18.64
N ASP A 341 3.72 1.33 19.55
CA ASP A 341 3.90 0.65 20.82
C ASP A 341 3.00 1.38 21.85
N THR A 342 1.92 0.76 22.31
CA THR A 342 0.94 1.39 23.20
C THR A 342 1.15 1.06 24.65
N ASP A 343 1.83 -0.03 24.98
CA ASP A 343 2.11 -0.49 26.35
C ASP A 343 3.55 -0.21 26.81
N GLY A 344 4.45 0.20 25.89
CA GLY A 344 5.81 0.61 26.20
C GLY A 344 6.79 -0.55 26.35
N ASP A 345 6.47 -1.74 25.83
CA ASP A 345 7.33 -2.92 25.92
C ASP A 345 8.47 -2.92 24.87
N GLY A 346 8.46 -1.93 23.95
CA GLY A 346 9.46 -1.79 22.90
C GLY A 346 9.08 -2.52 21.60
N LYS A 347 7.82 -2.94 21.46
CA LYS A 347 7.27 -3.54 20.24
C LYS A 347 5.98 -2.87 19.81
N ALA A 348 5.72 -2.87 18.51
CA ALA A 348 4.46 -2.38 18.00
C ALA A 348 3.33 -3.37 18.27
N ASP A 349 2.36 -2.97 19.08
CA ASP A 349 1.14 -3.72 19.42
C ASP A 349 -0.12 -3.13 18.78
N PHE A 350 -0.02 -1.93 18.19
CA PHE A 350 -1.09 -1.29 17.45
C PHE A 350 -0.71 -1.14 15.98
N ARG A 351 -1.59 -1.58 15.08
CA ARG A 351 -1.45 -1.44 13.62
C ARG A 351 -2.75 -0.94 13.02
N SER A 352 -2.70 0.16 12.30
CA SER A 352 -3.84 0.75 11.62
C SER A 352 -3.50 1.08 10.17
N ARG A 353 -4.35 0.63 9.25
CA ARG A 353 -4.31 1.07 7.86
C ARG A 353 -4.87 2.48 7.77
N VAL A 354 -4.01 3.44 7.48
CA VAL A 354 -4.40 4.87 7.36
C VAL A 354 -5.01 5.15 6.00
N LEU A 355 -4.35 4.69 4.95
CA LEU A 355 -4.79 4.81 3.55
C LEU A 355 -4.53 3.50 2.82
N THR A 356 -5.30 3.24 1.77
CA THR A 356 -5.11 2.09 0.88
C THR A 356 -5.45 2.45 -0.56
N GLY A 357 -4.94 1.65 -1.50
CA GLY A 357 -5.20 1.82 -2.92
C GLY A 357 -4.03 2.44 -3.69
N PHE A 358 -2.85 2.46 -3.08
CA PHE A 358 -1.62 2.77 -3.81
C PHE A 358 -1.31 1.67 -4.81
N GLY A 359 -0.64 2.03 -5.90
CA GLY A 359 -0.31 1.10 -6.96
C GLY A 359 0.56 -0.05 -6.47
N CYS A 360 0.26 -1.25 -6.92
CA CYS A 360 0.90 -2.49 -6.50
C CYS A 360 1.31 -3.39 -7.67
N GLU A 361 1.50 -2.79 -8.83
CA GLU A 361 1.92 -3.52 -10.02
C GLU A 361 3.39 -3.97 -9.95
N ASP A 362 4.20 -3.28 -9.15
CA ASP A 362 5.62 -3.58 -8.96
C ASP A 362 6.09 -3.08 -7.59
N SER A 363 6.21 -3.97 -6.61
CA SER A 363 6.60 -3.64 -5.22
C SER A 363 7.94 -2.93 -5.13
N HIS A 364 8.83 -3.16 -6.10
CA HIS A 364 10.10 -2.46 -6.22
C HIS A 364 9.93 -0.93 -6.32
N HIS A 365 8.76 -0.49 -6.75
CA HIS A 365 8.42 0.92 -6.97
C HIS A 365 7.33 1.43 -6.03
N ALA A 366 7.00 0.69 -4.97
CA ALA A 366 5.99 1.03 -3.98
C ALA A 366 6.26 2.37 -3.27
N LEU A 367 5.40 2.72 -2.33
CA LEU A 367 5.56 3.96 -1.55
C LEU A 367 6.91 4.04 -0.87
N HIS A 368 7.58 5.19 -1.00
CA HIS A 368 8.89 5.45 -0.40
C HIS A 368 9.15 6.95 -0.20
N ASP A 369 10.34 7.29 0.29
CA ASP A 369 10.80 8.66 0.53
C ASP A 369 9.91 9.46 1.48
N PHE A 370 9.54 8.87 2.61
CA PHE A 370 8.79 9.59 3.63
C PHE A 370 9.65 10.67 4.26
N VAL A 371 9.15 11.90 4.23
CA VAL A 371 9.82 13.05 4.83
C VAL A 371 8.79 14.07 5.31
N TRP A 372 9.01 14.64 6.50
CA TRP A 372 8.21 15.76 6.96
C TRP A 372 8.54 17.02 6.20
N THR A 373 7.49 17.68 5.70
CA THR A 373 7.63 19.02 5.16
C THR A 373 7.80 20.05 6.28
N PRO A 374 8.42 21.21 6.02
CA PRO A 374 8.58 22.24 7.03
C PRO A 374 7.28 22.75 7.65
N ASP A 375 6.13 22.57 6.98
CA ASP A 375 4.79 22.92 7.49
C ASP A 375 4.07 21.75 8.20
N GLY A 376 4.78 20.65 8.49
CA GLY A 376 4.30 19.56 9.32
C GLY A 376 3.38 18.55 8.63
N LYS A 377 3.46 18.43 7.31
CA LYS A 377 2.80 17.38 6.53
C LYS A 377 3.81 16.30 6.15
N LEU A 378 3.32 15.09 5.89
CA LEU A 378 4.16 14.02 5.42
C LEU A 378 4.14 13.97 3.89
N LEU A 379 5.30 14.17 3.27
CA LEU A 379 5.51 14.00 1.85
C LEU A 379 6.05 12.60 1.59
N PHE A 380 5.53 11.94 0.56
CA PHE A 380 6.00 10.65 0.08
C PHE A 380 5.61 10.44 -1.38
N ARG A 381 6.12 9.39 -1.99
CA ARG A 381 5.86 9.13 -3.41
C ARG A 381 5.81 7.65 -3.76
N ASP A 382 5.23 7.36 -4.91
CA ASP A 382 5.39 6.12 -5.65
C ASP A 382 6.24 6.34 -6.92
N SER A 383 6.54 5.28 -7.67
CA SER A 383 7.36 5.35 -8.87
C SER A 383 6.59 4.94 -10.13
N ILE A 384 7.31 4.70 -11.22
CA ILE A 384 6.71 4.32 -12.50
C ILE A 384 6.03 2.95 -12.42
N PHE A 385 5.20 2.66 -13.40
CA PHE A 385 4.37 1.45 -13.57
C PHE A 385 3.14 1.40 -12.68
N LEU A 386 3.07 2.18 -11.62
CA LEU A 386 2.01 2.15 -10.63
C LEU A 386 0.79 2.95 -11.07
N ASN A 387 -0.39 2.49 -10.68
CA ASN A 387 -1.65 3.17 -10.86
C ASN A 387 -2.35 3.26 -9.51
N SER A 388 -2.08 4.35 -8.80
CA SER A 388 -2.63 4.59 -7.48
C SER A 388 -4.05 5.16 -7.57
N GLN A 389 -4.98 4.59 -6.81
CA GLN A 389 -6.35 5.05 -6.70
C GLN A 389 -6.80 4.94 -5.25
N ILE A 390 -6.60 6.01 -4.50
CA ILE A 390 -6.87 6.07 -3.08
C ILE A 390 -8.22 6.74 -2.84
N GLU A 391 -9.10 6.09 -2.10
CA GLU A 391 -10.35 6.67 -1.64
C GLU A 391 -10.13 7.39 -0.30
N THR A 392 -10.63 8.62 -0.20
CA THR A 392 -10.51 9.43 1.01
C THR A 392 -11.84 10.11 1.35
N PRO A 393 -12.03 10.59 2.58
CA PRO A 393 -13.20 11.40 2.93
C PRO A 393 -13.38 12.65 2.06
N TYR A 394 -12.32 13.12 1.44
CA TYR A 394 -12.28 14.33 0.62
C TYR A 394 -12.39 14.08 -0.88
N GLY A 395 -12.50 12.80 -1.26
CA GLY A 395 -12.63 12.34 -2.64
C GLY A 395 -11.50 11.40 -3.06
N PRO A 396 -11.65 10.78 -4.24
CA PRO A 396 -10.65 9.85 -4.75
C PRO A 396 -9.43 10.59 -5.30
N ILE A 397 -8.25 10.13 -4.91
CA ILE A 397 -6.97 10.57 -5.47
C ILE A 397 -6.51 9.54 -6.50
N ARG A 398 -6.17 9.99 -7.70
CA ARG A 398 -5.70 9.12 -8.77
C ARG A 398 -4.40 9.65 -9.34
N VAL A 399 -3.37 8.82 -9.33
CA VAL A 399 -2.06 9.11 -9.90
C VAL A 399 -1.59 7.93 -10.73
N LYS A 400 -0.88 8.21 -11.79
CA LYS A 400 -0.30 7.20 -12.67
C LYS A 400 1.15 7.55 -12.98
N ASN A 401 2.04 6.56 -12.82
CA ASN A 401 3.46 6.68 -13.12
C ASN A 401 4.14 7.83 -12.35
N SER A 402 4.57 7.58 -11.14
CA SER A 402 5.31 8.49 -10.26
C SER A 402 4.49 9.66 -9.72
N GLY A 403 3.67 9.37 -8.74
CA GLY A 403 2.95 10.37 -7.96
C GLY A 403 3.71 10.82 -6.71
N TRP A 404 3.60 12.09 -6.40
CA TRP A 404 3.96 12.62 -5.10
C TRP A 404 2.71 12.98 -4.33
N PHE A 405 2.69 12.58 -3.07
CA PHE A 405 1.55 12.71 -2.18
C PHE A 405 1.93 13.55 -0.97
N LEU A 406 1.03 14.42 -0.59
CA LEU A 406 1.14 15.21 0.62
C LEU A 406 0.01 14.83 1.56
N PHE A 407 0.36 14.32 2.74
CA PHE A 407 -0.57 13.82 3.73
C PHE A 407 -0.54 14.67 5.00
N GLU A 408 -1.71 15.11 5.44
CA GLU A 408 -1.89 15.80 6.71
C GLU A 408 -2.46 14.83 7.75
N PRO A 409 -1.65 14.33 8.70
CA PRO A 409 -2.08 13.29 9.63
C PRO A 409 -3.28 13.67 10.50
N LYS A 410 -3.37 14.93 10.90
CA LYS A 410 -4.43 15.40 11.79
C LYS A 410 -5.83 15.28 11.17
N THR A 411 -5.96 15.55 9.90
CA THR A 411 -7.23 15.51 9.16
C THR A 411 -7.32 14.29 8.25
N GLN A 412 -6.27 13.50 8.14
CA GLN A 412 -6.06 12.42 7.17
C GLN A 412 -6.32 12.86 5.71
N ARG A 413 -6.03 14.11 5.43
CA ARG A 413 -6.18 14.66 4.10
C ARG A 413 -4.99 14.30 3.24
N LEU A 414 -5.24 13.56 2.16
CA LEU A 414 -4.27 13.26 1.13
C LEU A 414 -4.47 14.21 -0.05
N GLN A 415 -3.37 14.72 -0.59
CA GLN A 415 -3.36 15.54 -1.80
C GLN A 415 -2.27 15.05 -2.74
N THR A 416 -2.48 15.19 -4.04
CA THR A 416 -1.39 15.09 -5.01
C THR A 416 -0.50 16.33 -4.86
N PHE A 417 0.78 16.11 -4.59
CA PHE A 417 1.76 17.20 -4.54
C PHE A 417 2.33 17.48 -5.94
N GLY A 418 2.61 16.44 -6.70
CA GLY A 418 3.11 16.55 -8.06
C GLY A 418 3.13 15.21 -8.77
N SER A 419 3.51 15.23 -10.03
CA SER A 419 3.74 14.04 -10.83
C SER A 419 4.88 14.30 -11.79
N TYR A 420 5.86 13.44 -11.78
CA TYR A 420 7.00 13.50 -12.70
C TYR A 420 7.36 12.08 -13.13
N PRO A 421 7.40 11.76 -14.43
CA PRO A 421 7.74 10.43 -14.90
C PRO A 421 9.18 10.10 -14.53
N ASN A 422 9.34 9.48 -13.39
CA ASN A 422 10.62 9.24 -12.76
C ASN A 422 10.84 7.75 -12.58
N THR A 423 11.88 7.23 -13.21
CA THR A 423 12.26 5.82 -13.09
C THR A 423 13.17 5.67 -11.87
N ASN A 424 12.77 4.85 -10.90
CA ASN A 424 13.51 4.59 -9.66
C ASN A 424 13.88 5.90 -8.94
N PRO A 425 12.92 6.73 -8.55
CA PRO A 425 13.18 7.95 -7.81
C PRO A 425 13.59 7.61 -6.37
N TRP A 426 14.76 8.06 -5.95
CA TRP A 426 15.26 7.91 -4.59
C TRP A 426 15.82 9.22 -4.08
N GLY A 427 15.51 9.53 -2.83
CA GLY A 427 15.97 10.72 -2.15
C GLY A 427 15.12 11.95 -2.45
N VAL A 428 14.56 12.48 -1.39
CA VAL A 428 13.85 13.76 -1.34
C VAL A 428 14.25 14.47 -0.05
N THR A 429 14.47 15.76 -0.12
CA THR A 429 14.78 16.59 1.04
C THR A 429 14.34 18.03 0.81
N PHE A 430 14.41 18.83 1.86
CA PHE A 430 14.13 20.26 1.84
C PHE A 430 15.35 21.05 2.26
N ASP A 431 15.59 22.18 1.60
CA ASP A 431 16.53 23.15 2.12
C ASP A 431 15.95 23.91 3.33
N LYS A 432 16.78 24.71 3.97
CA LYS A 432 16.36 25.53 5.12
C LYS A 432 15.25 26.56 4.82
N TRP A 433 14.94 26.78 3.56
CA TRP A 433 13.86 27.66 3.10
C TRP A 433 12.59 26.91 2.73
N GLY A 434 12.60 25.58 2.85
CA GLY A 434 11.50 24.71 2.48
C GLY A 434 11.41 24.40 0.98
N HIS A 435 12.46 24.63 0.22
CA HIS A 435 12.49 24.22 -1.18
C HIS A 435 12.68 22.72 -1.28
N HIS A 436 11.77 22.08 -1.96
CA HIS A 436 11.79 20.65 -2.19
C HIS A 436 12.82 20.27 -3.25
N VAL A 437 13.76 19.43 -2.88
CA VAL A 437 14.80 18.91 -3.77
C VAL A 437 14.69 17.41 -3.91
N ALA A 438 14.61 16.92 -5.14
CA ALA A 438 14.53 15.51 -5.46
C ALA A 438 15.62 15.10 -6.46
N SER A 439 16.02 13.85 -6.39
CA SER A 439 17.02 13.29 -7.32
C SER A 439 16.41 12.24 -8.25
N HIS A 440 17.01 12.13 -9.43
CA HIS A 440 16.66 11.13 -10.43
C HIS A 440 17.86 10.20 -10.68
N PRO A 441 17.75 8.90 -10.41
CA PRO A 441 18.89 8.01 -10.45
C PRO A 441 19.40 7.68 -11.85
N ILE A 442 18.56 7.80 -12.88
CA ILE A 442 18.93 7.37 -14.24
C ILE A 442 19.37 8.54 -15.12
N PHE A 443 18.69 9.67 -15.06
CA PHE A 443 18.92 10.82 -15.92
C PHE A 443 19.65 11.98 -15.25
N ALA A 444 20.11 11.75 -14.06
CA ALA A 444 21.25 12.45 -13.48
C ALA A 444 21.09 13.89 -13.01
N SER A 445 19.94 14.38 -12.68
CA SER A 445 19.88 15.74 -12.11
C SER A 445 19.15 15.74 -10.78
N THR A 446 19.80 16.25 -9.76
CA THR A 446 19.10 16.82 -8.62
C THR A 446 18.33 18.03 -9.12
N PHE A 447 17.06 18.13 -8.84
CA PHE A 447 16.24 19.20 -9.34
C PHE A 447 15.32 19.76 -8.26
N HIS A 448 15.07 21.05 -8.34
CA HIS A 448 14.04 21.68 -7.55
C HIS A 448 12.67 21.21 -8.06
N ALA A 449 11.96 20.47 -7.24
CA ALA A 449 10.63 20.03 -7.58
C ALA A 449 9.63 21.14 -7.28
N THR A 450 9.10 21.71 -8.32
CA THR A 450 7.95 22.61 -8.21
C THR A 450 6.67 21.81 -8.18
N ASN A 451 5.61 22.39 -7.68
CA ASN A 451 4.28 21.77 -7.58
C ASN A 451 3.31 22.25 -8.67
N PRO A 452 3.52 22.01 -9.95
CA PRO A 452 2.43 22.02 -10.90
C PRO A 452 1.75 20.66 -10.89
N PRO A 453 0.42 20.59 -10.90
CA PRO A 453 -0.31 19.34 -10.81
C PRO A 453 -0.17 18.46 -12.06
N TYR A 454 0.40 18.97 -13.13
CA TYR A 454 0.55 18.26 -14.40
C TYR A 454 2.01 18.07 -14.77
N PRO A 455 2.42 16.84 -15.16
CA PRO A 455 3.81 16.54 -15.55
C PRO A 455 4.35 17.45 -16.66
N THR A 456 3.49 17.87 -17.58
CA THR A 456 3.84 18.74 -18.72
C THR A 456 4.18 20.18 -18.31
N GLN A 457 3.80 20.57 -17.08
CA GLN A 457 4.07 21.90 -16.54
C GLN A 457 5.35 21.97 -15.72
N HIS A 458 5.97 20.82 -15.43
CA HIS A 458 7.25 20.82 -14.74
C HIS A 458 8.34 21.44 -15.60
N PRO A 459 9.09 22.39 -15.07
CA PRO A 459 10.28 22.86 -15.77
C PRO A 459 11.25 21.69 -15.96
N ARG A 460 11.95 21.67 -17.07
CA ARG A 460 13.03 20.70 -17.22
C ARG A 460 14.04 20.94 -16.08
N PRO A 461 14.57 19.87 -15.48
CA PRO A 461 15.60 20.01 -14.45
C PRO A 461 16.68 20.95 -14.95
N SER A 462 16.95 22.01 -14.21
CA SER A 462 18.04 22.92 -14.55
C SER A 462 19.34 22.15 -14.50
N GLY A 463 20.27 22.50 -15.37
CA GLY A 463 21.51 21.76 -15.65
C GLY A 463 22.56 21.66 -14.54
N ILE A 464 22.15 21.55 -13.28
CA ILE A 464 23.04 21.05 -12.23
C ILE A 464 23.24 19.56 -12.56
N GLN A 465 24.37 19.23 -13.12
CA GLN A 465 24.72 17.86 -13.42
C GLN A 465 24.89 17.08 -12.12
N ALA A 466 23.81 16.43 -11.70
CA ALA A 466 23.95 15.34 -10.79
C ALA A 466 24.14 14.07 -11.60
N TYR A 467 25.11 13.28 -11.24
CA TYR A 467 25.40 12.04 -11.93
C TYR A 467 24.31 10.97 -11.64
N SER A 468 24.11 10.06 -12.57
CA SER A 468 23.14 8.98 -12.43
C SER A 468 23.43 8.08 -11.22
N GLY A 469 22.37 7.46 -10.65
CA GLY A 469 22.50 6.49 -9.59
C GLY A 469 22.50 7.06 -8.19
N THR A 470 21.80 8.16 -7.96
CA THR A 470 21.57 8.72 -6.61
C THR A 470 20.55 7.89 -5.85
N CYS A 471 20.80 7.60 -4.57
CA CYS A 471 19.86 6.90 -3.71
C CYS A 471 19.51 7.63 -2.42
N GLY A 472 20.40 8.36 -1.82
CA GLY A 472 20.15 9.19 -0.63
C GLY A 472 20.70 10.58 -0.82
N GLN A 473 20.09 11.57 -0.19
CA GLN A 473 20.54 12.96 -0.27
C GLN A 473 20.06 13.77 0.93
N GLU A 474 20.86 14.75 1.35
CA GLU A 474 20.49 15.64 2.45
C GLU A 474 21.31 16.95 2.39
N PHE A 475 20.75 18.01 2.97
CA PHE A 475 21.49 19.22 3.24
C PHE A 475 22.30 19.07 4.54
N VAL A 476 23.51 19.61 4.54
CA VAL A 476 24.38 19.58 5.72
C VAL A 476 24.08 20.80 6.59
N ASP A 477 23.46 20.57 7.73
CA ASP A 477 23.18 21.58 8.75
C ASP A 477 23.51 21.09 10.18
N TRP A 478 24.33 20.04 10.29
CA TRP A 478 24.77 19.46 11.57
C TRP A 478 26.08 20.09 12.04
N ASP A 479 26.12 20.56 13.24
CA ASP A 479 27.28 21.21 13.84
C ASP A 479 28.56 20.35 13.88
N THR A 480 28.39 19.01 13.79
CA THR A 480 29.50 18.06 13.72
C THR A 480 30.24 18.04 12.41
N PHE A 481 29.64 18.57 11.34
CA PHE A 481 30.32 18.69 10.05
C PHE A 481 31.22 19.95 9.99
N PRO A 482 32.30 19.88 9.22
CA PRO A 482 33.18 21.05 9.02
C PRO A 482 32.41 22.29 8.57
N LYS A 483 32.83 23.47 9.04
CA LYS A 483 32.13 24.74 8.74
C LYS A 483 32.01 25.04 7.24
N GLU A 484 32.99 24.64 6.45
CA GLU A 484 33.00 24.81 5.00
C GLU A 484 31.99 23.91 4.29
N MET A 485 31.45 22.89 4.97
CA MET A 485 30.43 22.03 4.44
C MET A 485 29.02 22.46 4.85
N GLN A 486 28.89 23.38 5.79
CA GLN A 486 27.58 23.83 6.28
C GLN A 486 26.76 24.49 5.17
N GLY A 487 25.47 24.08 5.05
CA GLY A 487 24.59 24.52 3.97
C GLY A 487 24.88 23.88 2.62
N GLY A 488 25.85 22.96 2.54
CA GLY A 488 26.13 22.17 1.37
C GLY A 488 25.12 21.03 1.19
N PHE A 489 25.27 20.30 0.11
CA PHE A 489 24.35 19.21 -0.26
C PHE A 489 25.14 17.92 -0.45
N VAL A 490 24.77 16.89 0.29
CA VAL A 490 25.38 15.55 0.24
C VAL A 490 24.43 14.58 -0.46
N LYS A 491 24.98 13.75 -1.33
CA LYS A 491 24.23 12.68 -1.95
C LYS A 491 25.05 11.39 -2.06
N VAL A 492 24.35 10.28 -1.96
CA VAL A 492 24.92 8.95 -2.16
C VAL A 492 24.73 8.51 -3.60
N ARG A 493 25.80 8.01 -4.20
CA ARG A 493 25.82 7.54 -5.58
C ARG A 493 26.19 6.07 -5.65
N TYR A 494 25.37 5.24 -6.28
CA TYR A 494 25.63 3.82 -6.45
C TYR A 494 26.12 3.44 -7.87
N LYS A 495 26.04 4.35 -8.86
CA LYS A 495 26.52 4.16 -10.24
C LYS A 495 27.17 5.40 -10.82
N PRO A 496 28.18 5.26 -11.69
CA PRO A 496 29.00 4.07 -11.96
C PRO A 496 30.07 3.84 -10.90
N THR A 497 30.17 4.70 -9.92
CA THR A 497 31.16 4.64 -8.83
C THR A 497 30.40 4.82 -7.52
N ASN A 498 30.53 3.86 -6.62
CA ASN A 498 29.94 3.94 -5.29
C ASN A 498 30.66 4.98 -4.45
N ARG A 499 30.01 6.10 -4.15
CA ARG A 499 30.60 7.17 -3.34
C ARG A 499 29.55 8.12 -2.78
N VAL A 500 29.94 8.82 -1.74
CA VAL A 500 29.25 10.01 -1.25
C VAL A 500 29.86 11.23 -1.96
N GLU A 501 29.01 12.09 -2.51
CA GLU A 501 29.40 13.34 -3.19
C GLU A 501 28.88 14.53 -2.39
N PHE A 502 29.73 15.56 -2.26
CA PHE A 502 29.39 16.83 -1.63
C PHE A 502 29.45 17.95 -2.67
#